data_d9971acd428267102e349c06f9441c99
#
_entry.id   d9971acd428267102e349c06f9441c99
#
_cell.length_a   1.000
_cell.length_b   1.000
_cell.length_c   1.000
_cell.angle_alpha   90.00
_cell.angle_beta   90.00
_cell.angle_gamma   90.00
#
_symmetry.space_group_name_H-M   'P 1'
#
loop_
_entity.id
_entity.type
_entity.pdbx_description
1 polymer ?
#
loop_
_entity_poly.entity_id
_entity_poly.type
_entity_poly.pdbx_seq_one_letter_code
_entity_poly.pdbx_strand_id
1 'polypeptide(L)'
;YNAVVRAAVDPDKKYLYIYWEYYKNKMTDDKTAEELHEFAVAKELIKADPAEPKSIQFFRQNGFNMTAARKFQGSRLQYTKKIKRFKKIFCSDRCANTIYELQPLTYATHQDGNLKEDQFTIDPHTLSALWYALDDYEVTDLKAEPEVRKRPNRKRGR
;
A
#
# COMPACT_ATOMS: atom_id res chain seq x y z
N TYR A 1 10.83 6.32 11.58
CA TYR A 1 11.10 5.16 10.72
C TYR A 1 11.11 5.59 9.26
N ASN A 2 12.11 5.10 8.51
CA ASN A 2 12.15 5.20 7.06
C ASN A 2 11.74 3.84 6.50
N ALA A 3 10.57 3.78 5.85
CA ALA A 3 10.04 2.57 5.27
C ALA A 3 9.83 2.75 3.77
N VAL A 4 10.36 1.84 2.97
CA VAL A 4 10.14 1.78 1.51
C VAL A 4 9.73 0.37 1.15
N VAL A 5 8.73 0.22 0.32
CA VAL A 5 8.29 -1.09 -0.19
C VAL A 5 8.28 -1.08 -1.70
N ARG A 6 8.65 -2.22 -2.31
CA ARG A 6 8.42 -2.49 -3.72
C ARG A 6 7.25 -3.43 -3.87
N ALA A 7 6.30 -3.03 -4.69
CA ALA A 7 5.11 -3.80 -4.96
C ALA A 7 4.80 -3.84 -6.45
N ALA A 8 4.14 -4.89 -6.87
CA ALA A 8 3.63 -5.06 -8.22
C ALA A 8 2.18 -5.53 -8.18
N VAL A 9 1.40 -5.15 -9.18
CA VAL A 9 -0.01 -5.53 -9.32
C VAL A 9 -0.20 -6.34 -10.59
N ASP A 10 -0.89 -7.47 -10.49
CA ASP A 10 -1.47 -8.17 -11.62
C ASP A 10 -2.95 -7.77 -11.71
N PRO A 11 -3.34 -6.86 -12.62
CA PRO A 11 -4.71 -6.38 -12.71
C PRO A 11 -5.68 -7.43 -13.24
N ASP A 12 -5.21 -8.42 -13.98
CA ASP A 12 -6.05 -9.48 -14.53
C ASP A 12 -6.46 -10.48 -13.46
N LYS A 13 -5.51 -10.87 -12.60
CA LYS A 13 -5.74 -11.80 -11.49
C LYS A 13 -6.21 -11.10 -10.23
N LYS A 14 -6.08 -9.78 -10.14
CA LYS A 14 -6.30 -8.99 -8.92
C LYS A 14 -5.38 -9.41 -7.78
N TYR A 15 -4.10 -9.63 -8.11
CA TYR A 15 -3.08 -10.00 -7.16
C TYR A 15 -2.16 -8.83 -6.88
N LEU A 16 -1.79 -8.66 -5.61
CA LEU A 16 -0.79 -7.72 -5.15
C LEU A 16 0.43 -8.52 -4.68
N TYR A 17 1.61 -8.13 -5.15
CA TYR A 17 2.89 -8.72 -4.77
C TYR A 17 3.72 -7.67 -4.04
N ILE A 18 4.17 -7.97 -2.82
CA ILE A 18 5.12 -7.19 -2.06
C ILE A 18 6.39 -8.01 -1.99
N TYR A 19 7.44 -7.58 -2.69
CA TYR A 19 8.61 -8.43 -2.92
C TYR A 19 9.91 -7.89 -2.35
N TRP A 20 9.92 -6.64 -1.86
CA TRP A 20 11.09 -6.02 -1.25
C TRP A 20 10.67 -4.94 -0.28
N GLU A 21 11.44 -4.79 0.81
CA GLU A 21 11.28 -3.70 1.76
C GLU A 21 12.63 -3.15 2.22
N TYR A 22 12.63 -1.87 2.53
CA TYR A 22 13.65 -1.19 3.32
C TYR A 22 12.97 -0.66 4.58
N TYR A 23 13.54 -0.96 5.73
CA TYR A 23 12.96 -0.56 7.01
C TYR A 23 14.06 -0.22 8.00
N LYS A 24 14.25 1.06 8.27
CA LYS A 24 15.26 1.55 9.20
C LYS A 24 14.70 2.60 10.15
N ASN A 25 15.21 2.61 11.37
CA ASN A 25 14.84 3.60 12.38
C ASN A 25 15.96 4.63 12.53
N LYS A 26 15.61 5.88 12.79
CA LYS A 26 16.54 6.98 13.10
C LYS A 26 17.64 7.18 12.05
N MET A 27 17.32 6.95 10.77
CA MET A 27 18.21 7.25 9.67
C MET A 27 17.97 8.68 9.17
N THR A 28 19.03 9.36 8.84
CA THR A 28 19.00 10.66 8.16
C THR A 28 18.71 10.47 6.66
N ASP A 29 18.22 11.51 5.97
CA ASP A 29 17.88 11.41 4.55
C ASP A 29 19.11 11.10 3.69
N ASP A 30 20.29 11.65 4.02
CA ASP A 30 21.55 11.41 3.32
C ASP A 30 21.99 9.94 3.40
N LYS A 31 21.97 9.35 4.59
CA LYS A 31 22.29 7.92 4.78
C LYS A 31 21.25 7.03 4.12
N THR A 32 19.97 7.39 4.20
CA THR A 32 18.91 6.65 3.53
C THR A 32 19.09 6.69 2.01
N ALA A 33 19.43 7.84 1.44
CA ALA A 33 19.70 7.98 0.01
C ALA A 33 20.89 7.13 -0.43
N GLU A 34 21.99 7.15 0.33
CA GLU A 34 23.17 6.32 0.07
C GLU A 34 22.82 4.84 -0.01
N GLU A 35 22.14 4.30 1.02
CA GLU A 35 21.72 2.89 1.03
C GLU A 35 20.72 2.56 -0.10
N LEU A 36 19.76 3.44 -0.39
CA LEU A 36 18.78 3.21 -1.45
C LEU A 36 19.42 3.23 -2.85
N HIS A 37 20.52 3.97 -3.06
CA HIS A 37 21.29 3.89 -4.30
C HIS A 37 21.92 2.52 -4.51
N GLU A 38 22.42 1.89 -3.45
CA GLU A 38 22.97 0.53 -3.52
C GLU A 38 21.93 -0.50 -3.97
N PHE A 39 20.67 -0.31 -3.60
CA PHE A 39 19.56 -1.18 -4.00
C PHE A 39 18.93 -0.83 -5.35
N ALA A 40 19.53 0.07 -6.12
CA ALA A 40 19.05 0.52 -7.44
C ALA A 40 17.60 1.07 -7.45
N VAL A 41 17.14 1.62 -6.33
CA VAL A 41 15.78 2.17 -6.18
C VAL A 41 15.62 3.50 -6.91
N ALA A 42 16.69 4.26 -7.14
CA ALA A 42 16.64 5.63 -7.65
C ALA A 42 15.94 5.77 -9.01
N LYS A 43 15.99 4.74 -9.86
CA LYS A 43 15.37 4.75 -11.20
C LYS A 43 13.88 4.45 -11.20
N GLU A 44 13.37 3.90 -10.11
CA GLU A 44 11.95 3.55 -9.99
C GLU A 44 11.14 4.77 -9.57
N LEU A 45 9.86 4.80 -9.98
CA LEU A 45 8.95 5.83 -9.47
C LEU A 45 8.65 5.56 -8.00
N ILE A 46 8.99 6.51 -7.14
CA ILE A 46 8.75 6.44 -5.71
C ILE A 46 7.62 7.39 -5.33
N LYS A 47 6.63 6.88 -4.65
CA LYS A 47 5.56 7.67 -4.02
C LYS A 47 5.88 7.85 -2.55
N ALA A 48 5.97 9.09 -2.09
CA ALA A 48 6.34 9.42 -0.72
C ALA A 48 5.24 10.16 0.04
N ASP A 49 5.31 10.14 1.36
CA ASP A 49 4.37 10.88 2.21
C ASP A 49 4.47 12.40 1.90
N PRO A 50 3.39 13.05 1.48
CA PRO A 50 3.39 14.48 1.21
C PRO A 50 3.62 15.35 2.45
N ALA A 51 3.56 14.79 3.66
CA ALA A 51 3.88 15.49 4.89
C ALA A 51 5.36 15.86 5.02
N GLU A 52 6.23 15.23 4.22
CA GLU A 52 7.70 15.42 4.25
C GLU A 52 8.23 16.08 2.96
N PRO A 53 7.80 17.31 2.61
CA PRO A 53 8.16 17.92 1.34
C PRO A 53 9.67 18.21 1.22
N LYS A 54 10.35 18.45 2.35
CA LYS A 54 11.81 18.70 2.36
C LYS A 54 12.58 17.44 2.01
N SER A 55 12.18 16.29 2.57
CA SER A 55 12.78 14.99 2.24
C SER A 55 12.54 14.63 0.78
N ILE A 56 11.31 14.83 0.25
CA ILE A 56 11.02 14.61 -1.17
C ILE A 56 11.94 15.45 -2.06
N GLN A 57 12.13 16.73 -1.74
CA GLN A 57 13.01 17.62 -2.49
C GLN A 57 14.47 17.14 -2.41
N PHE A 58 14.93 16.75 -1.23
CA PHE A 58 16.28 16.22 -1.03
C PHE A 58 16.53 14.99 -1.91
N PHE A 59 15.64 14.00 -1.86
CA PHE A 59 15.76 12.78 -2.67
C PHE A 59 15.78 13.09 -4.18
N ARG A 60 14.91 13.99 -4.66
CA ARG A 60 14.93 14.44 -6.07
C ARG A 60 16.26 15.05 -6.46
N GLN A 61 16.85 15.91 -5.63
CA GLN A 61 18.15 16.53 -5.87
C GLN A 61 19.30 15.50 -5.88
N ASN A 62 19.09 14.37 -5.21
CA ASN A 62 20.04 13.24 -5.18
C ASN A 62 19.71 12.14 -6.20
N GLY A 63 18.95 12.46 -7.25
CA GLY A 63 18.76 11.59 -8.41
C GLY A 63 17.63 10.56 -8.29
N PHE A 64 16.76 10.68 -7.29
CA PHE A 64 15.59 9.80 -7.14
C PHE A 64 14.39 10.32 -7.93
N ASN A 65 13.67 9.41 -8.59
CA ASN A 65 12.40 9.72 -9.24
C ASN A 65 11.27 9.64 -8.20
N MET A 66 11.19 10.65 -7.33
CA MET A 66 10.27 10.68 -6.20
C MET A 66 9.19 11.73 -6.39
N THR A 67 7.94 11.38 -6.09
CA THR A 67 6.78 12.26 -6.09
C THR A 67 5.98 12.13 -4.81
N ALA A 68 5.29 13.21 -4.42
CA ALA A 68 4.35 13.13 -3.31
C ALA A 68 3.14 12.28 -3.70
N ALA A 69 2.73 11.39 -2.80
CA ALA A 69 1.48 10.66 -2.94
C ALA A 69 0.28 11.59 -2.69
N ARG A 70 -0.90 11.20 -3.15
CA ARG A 70 -2.14 11.91 -2.83
C ARG A 70 -2.57 11.58 -1.41
N LYS A 71 -2.72 12.61 -0.58
CA LYS A 71 -3.19 12.48 0.80
C LYS A 71 -4.29 13.50 1.05
N PHE A 72 -5.44 13.04 1.48
CA PHE A 72 -6.62 13.85 1.73
C PHE A 72 -7.37 13.26 2.92
N GLN A 73 -8.36 14.00 3.43
CA GLN A 73 -9.18 13.51 4.53
C GLN A 73 -9.89 12.22 4.14
N GLY A 74 -9.72 11.16 4.95
CA GLY A 74 -10.26 9.82 4.66
C GLY A 74 -9.43 8.96 3.69
N SER A 75 -8.28 9.45 3.20
CA SER A 75 -7.42 8.70 2.27
C SER A 75 -6.97 7.34 2.84
N ARG A 76 -6.67 7.27 4.14
CA ARG A 76 -6.28 6.03 4.82
C ARG A 76 -7.36 4.95 4.66
N LEU A 77 -8.63 5.30 4.89
CA LEU A 77 -9.76 4.39 4.72
C LEU A 77 -9.91 3.94 3.26
N GLN A 78 -9.80 4.88 2.31
CA GLN A 78 -9.90 4.56 0.88
C GLN A 78 -8.78 3.63 0.42
N TYR A 79 -7.54 3.87 0.83
CA TYR A 79 -6.40 3.01 0.52
C TYR A 79 -6.55 1.62 1.14
N THR A 80 -7.05 1.54 2.37
CA THR A 80 -7.34 0.26 3.02
C THR A 80 -8.42 -0.52 2.26
N LYS A 81 -9.50 0.14 1.84
CA LYS A 81 -10.53 -0.47 1.00
C LYS A 81 -9.98 -0.94 -0.34
N LYS A 82 -9.05 -0.18 -0.95
CA LYS A 82 -8.37 -0.56 -2.18
C LYS A 82 -7.55 -1.86 -1.99
N ILE A 83 -6.77 -1.97 -0.92
CA ILE A 83 -6.00 -3.17 -0.61
C ILE A 83 -6.91 -4.39 -0.40
N LYS A 84 -8.03 -4.22 0.30
CA LYS A 84 -9.00 -5.30 0.55
C LYS A 84 -9.68 -5.85 -0.73
N ARG A 85 -9.59 -5.15 -1.85
CA ARG A 85 -10.16 -5.61 -3.13
C ARG A 85 -9.24 -6.57 -3.89
N PHE A 86 -7.99 -6.67 -3.54
CA PHE A 86 -7.13 -7.70 -4.10
C PHE A 86 -7.60 -9.09 -3.67
N LYS A 87 -7.67 -10.02 -4.62
CA LYS A 87 -8.05 -11.42 -4.33
C LYS A 87 -6.99 -12.11 -3.49
N LYS A 88 -5.71 -11.80 -3.75
CA LYS A 88 -4.57 -12.33 -3.01
C LYS A 88 -3.50 -11.27 -2.84
N ILE A 89 -2.86 -11.28 -1.71
CA ILE A 89 -1.68 -10.49 -1.41
C ILE A 89 -0.55 -11.46 -1.11
N PHE A 90 0.47 -11.42 -1.95
CA PHE A 90 1.69 -12.19 -1.76
C PHE A 90 2.75 -11.29 -1.14
N CYS A 91 3.27 -11.67 -0.01
CA CYS A 91 4.35 -10.97 0.65
C CYS A 91 5.56 -11.90 0.72
N SER A 92 6.69 -11.44 0.20
CA SER A 92 7.94 -12.21 0.28
C SER A 92 8.33 -12.41 1.74
N ASP A 93 8.87 -13.57 2.08
CA ASP A 93 9.45 -13.89 3.39
C ASP A 93 10.59 -12.94 3.79
N ARG A 94 11.21 -12.28 2.81
CA ARG A 94 12.23 -11.24 3.03
C ARG A 94 11.65 -9.92 3.54
N CYS A 95 10.34 -9.71 3.43
CA CYS A 95 9.64 -8.52 3.90
C CYS A 95 9.12 -8.74 5.34
N ALA A 96 10.02 -8.99 6.27
CA ALA A 96 9.68 -9.39 7.64
C ALA A 96 8.89 -8.31 8.41
N ASN A 97 9.21 -7.02 8.19
CA ASN A 97 8.50 -5.92 8.84
C ASN A 97 7.09 -5.75 8.27
N THR A 98 6.93 -5.88 6.95
CA THR A 98 5.61 -5.86 6.30
C THR A 98 4.75 -7.02 6.80
N ILE A 99 5.28 -8.23 6.89
CA ILE A 99 4.57 -9.39 7.45
C ILE A 99 4.17 -9.12 8.90
N TYR A 100 5.10 -8.59 9.70
CA TYR A 100 4.83 -8.24 11.10
C TYR A 100 3.71 -7.20 11.24
N GLU A 101 3.66 -6.19 10.38
CA GLU A 101 2.61 -5.17 10.40
C GLU A 101 1.26 -5.68 9.90
N LEU A 102 1.25 -6.59 8.91
CA LEU A 102 0.02 -7.12 8.32
C LEU A 102 -0.70 -8.14 9.22
N GLN A 103 0.04 -8.97 9.95
CA GLN A 103 -0.54 -10.05 10.77
C GLN A 103 -1.45 -9.54 11.90
N PRO A 104 -1.01 -8.59 12.77
CA PRO A 104 -1.81 -8.08 13.87
C PRO A 104 -2.63 -6.85 13.49
N LEU A 105 -2.73 -6.50 12.21
CA LEU A 105 -3.39 -5.28 11.79
C LEU A 105 -4.89 -5.36 12.03
N THR A 106 -5.34 -4.69 13.08
CA THR A 106 -6.74 -4.57 13.45
C THR A 106 -7.14 -3.11 13.62
N TYR A 107 -8.40 -2.82 13.37
CA TYR A 107 -8.94 -1.48 13.63
C TYR A 107 -9.05 -1.22 15.14
N ALA A 108 -8.77 0.00 15.55
CA ALA A 108 -9.11 0.47 16.89
C ALA A 108 -10.63 0.46 17.08
N THR A 109 -11.08 0.39 18.34
CA THR A 109 -12.49 0.42 18.69
C THR A 109 -12.89 1.71 19.39
N HIS A 110 -14.13 2.12 19.21
CA HIS A 110 -14.77 3.14 20.04
C HIS A 110 -15.10 2.59 21.43
N GLN A 111 -15.46 3.45 22.39
CA GLN A 111 -15.88 3.01 23.73
C GLN A 111 -17.13 2.12 23.74
N ASP A 112 -17.98 2.24 22.72
CA ASP A 112 -19.17 1.41 22.48
C ASP A 112 -18.88 0.04 21.82
N GLY A 113 -17.58 -0.25 21.54
CA GLY A 113 -17.14 -1.48 20.90
C GLY A 113 -17.18 -1.47 19.37
N ASN A 114 -17.67 -0.40 18.72
CA ASN A 114 -17.67 -0.28 17.27
C ASN A 114 -16.26 -0.02 16.74
N LEU A 115 -15.94 -0.55 15.56
CA LEU A 115 -14.62 -0.37 14.92
C LEU A 115 -14.45 1.07 14.41
N LYS A 116 -13.28 1.62 14.65
CA LYS A 116 -12.84 2.88 14.01
C LYS A 116 -12.19 2.53 12.68
N GLU A 117 -12.92 2.68 11.58
CA GLU A 117 -12.48 2.24 10.26
C GLU A 117 -11.25 2.98 9.71
N ASP A 118 -10.88 4.11 10.29
CA ASP A 118 -9.75 4.96 9.88
C ASP A 118 -8.55 4.90 10.85
N GLN A 119 -8.67 4.15 11.94
CA GLN A 119 -7.65 4.03 12.96
C GLN A 119 -7.25 2.57 13.19
N PHE A 120 -5.96 2.34 13.31
CA PHE A 120 -5.41 1.01 13.61
C PHE A 120 -4.86 0.97 15.03
N THR A 121 -4.73 -0.24 15.58
CA THR A 121 -4.13 -0.48 16.90
C THR A 121 -2.62 -0.32 16.89
N ILE A 122 -1.99 -0.36 15.71
CA ILE A 122 -0.56 -0.13 15.50
C ILE A 122 -0.36 1.03 14.53
N ASP A 123 0.83 1.61 14.50
CA ASP A 123 1.22 2.59 13.47
C ASP A 123 2.00 1.89 12.36
N PRO A 124 1.33 1.56 11.23
CA PRO A 124 1.90 0.72 10.19
C PRO A 124 2.75 1.56 9.22
N HIS A 125 4.07 1.44 9.28
CA HIS A 125 4.98 2.20 8.42
C HIS A 125 5.11 1.60 7.01
N THR A 126 5.29 0.29 6.91
CA THR A 126 5.39 -0.39 5.60
C THR A 126 4.05 -0.43 4.89
N LEU A 127 2.96 -0.60 5.61
CA LEU A 127 1.62 -0.53 5.05
C LEU A 127 1.28 0.89 4.57
N SER A 128 1.74 1.92 5.28
CA SER A 128 1.60 3.32 4.82
C SER A 128 2.38 3.55 3.52
N ALA A 129 3.61 3.03 3.42
CA ALA A 129 4.38 3.07 2.18
C ALA A 129 3.66 2.36 1.02
N LEU A 130 3.02 1.21 1.29
CA LEU A 130 2.21 0.48 0.32
C LEU A 130 0.98 1.28 -0.14
N TRP A 131 0.29 1.97 0.76
CA TRP A 131 -0.83 2.85 0.40
C TRP A 131 -0.39 3.93 -0.58
N TYR A 132 0.76 4.56 -0.34
CA TYR A 132 1.30 5.58 -1.23
C TYR A 132 1.71 5.00 -2.58
N ALA A 133 2.33 3.82 -2.60
CA ALA A 133 2.68 3.13 -3.84
C ALA A 133 1.46 2.86 -4.74
N LEU A 134 0.29 2.66 -4.15
CA LEU A 134 -0.96 2.35 -4.84
C LEU A 134 -1.86 3.58 -5.08
N ASP A 135 -1.40 4.79 -4.86
CA ASP A 135 -2.25 5.99 -4.94
C ASP A 135 -2.81 6.23 -6.35
N ASP A 136 -2.04 5.90 -7.39
CA ASP A 136 -2.44 6.05 -8.79
C ASP A 136 -3.35 4.92 -9.29
N TYR A 137 -3.47 3.82 -8.53
CA TYR A 137 -4.39 2.74 -8.88
C TYR A 137 -5.81 3.13 -8.54
N GLU A 138 -6.63 3.36 -9.59
CA GLU A 138 -8.06 3.54 -9.42
C GLU A 138 -8.76 2.18 -9.23
N VAL A 139 -9.90 2.21 -8.57
CA VAL A 139 -10.71 1.00 -8.32
C VAL A 139 -11.14 0.30 -9.60
N THR A 140 -11.28 1.06 -10.68
CA THR A 140 -11.63 0.60 -12.03
C THR A 140 -10.49 -0.17 -12.69
N ASP A 141 -9.24 0.02 -12.26
CA ASP A 141 -8.07 -0.69 -12.78
C ASP A 141 -8.05 -2.16 -12.35
N LEU A 142 -8.76 -2.47 -11.27
CA LEU A 142 -9.00 -3.84 -10.84
C LEU A 142 -10.26 -4.33 -11.57
N LYS A 143 -10.09 -5.18 -12.59
CA LYS A 143 -11.21 -5.74 -13.36
C LYS A 143 -12.28 -6.31 -12.42
N ALA A 144 -13.52 -5.84 -12.57
CA ALA A 144 -14.64 -6.41 -11.85
C ALA A 144 -14.82 -7.90 -12.22
N GLU A 145 -15.17 -8.73 -11.26
CA GLU A 145 -15.57 -10.10 -11.61
C GLU A 145 -16.76 -10.05 -12.55
N PRO A 146 -16.79 -10.89 -13.61
CA PRO A 146 -17.98 -11.02 -14.41
C PRO A 146 -19.12 -11.46 -13.49
N GLU A 147 -20.18 -10.66 -13.43
CA GLU A 147 -21.40 -11.05 -12.73
C GLU A 147 -21.85 -12.41 -13.26
N VAL A 148 -21.85 -13.41 -12.39
CA VAL A 148 -22.46 -14.71 -12.70
C VAL A 148 -23.95 -14.47 -12.89
N ARG A 149 -24.36 -14.28 -14.15
CA ARG A 149 -25.78 -14.15 -14.49
C ARG A 149 -26.48 -15.41 -13.98
N LYS A 150 -27.20 -15.28 -12.87
CA LYS A 150 -28.10 -16.33 -12.39
C LYS A 150 -29.05 -16.64 -13.54
N ARG A 151 -28.97 -17.85 -14.10
CA ARG A 151 -29.93 -18.31 -15.13
C ARG A 151 -31.33 -18.15 -14.58
N PRO A 152 -32.26 -17.53 -15.30
CA PRO A 152 -33.63 -17.42 -14.84
C PRO A 152 -34.19 -18.84 -14.68
N ASN A 153 -34.75 -19.09 -13.52
CA ASN A 153 -35.40 -20.36 -13.19
C ASN A 153 -36.51 -20.60 -14.24
N ARG A 154 -36.30 -21.52 -15.18
CA ARG A 154 -37.35 -21.97 -16.08
C ARG A 154 -38.37 -22.71 -15.21
N LYS A 155 -39.46 -22.03 -14.85
CA LYS A 155 -40.65 -22.73 -14.33
C LYS A 155 -41.10 -23.72 -15.41
N ARG A 156 -40.95 -25.01 -15.11
CA ARG A 156 -41.62 -26.06 -15.88
C ARG A 156 -43.12 -25.86 -15.69
N GLY A 157 -43.76 -25.34 -16.73
CA GLY A 157 -45.21 -25.38 -16.80
C GLY A 157 -45.69 -26.84 -16.90
N ARG A 158 -46.69 -27.15 -16.11
CA ARG A 158 -47.47 -28.36 -16.23
C ARG A 158 -48.39 -28.26 -17.46
#